data_b6b8a2237a2497bca4fca9a40d635d6d
#
_entry.id   b6b8a2237a2497bca4fca9a40d635d6d
#
_cell.length_a   1.000
_cell.length_b   1.000
_cell.length_c   1.000
_cell.angle_alpha   90.00
_cell.angle_beta   90.00
_cell.angle_gamma   90.00
#
_symmetry.space_group_name_H-M   'P 1'
#
loop_
_entity.id
_entity.type
_entity.pdbx_description
1 polymer ?
#
loop_
_entity_poly.entity_id
_entity_poly.type
_entity_poly.pdbx_seq_one_letter_code
_entity_poly.pdbx_strand_id
1 'polypeptide(L)'
;MAYFKGKFRFSLKNNTNLLLFLIIISSFLIDKIYLFNISYLPAWDQGYHLTNLFKTYNLLENFSFNNQEWWQSFWSISETYRGPLTYIFSSIFLKFFGKTYESSILSNNIFSIITILCIFNLCRDLGYKKAGLWGAFIFAFNPYIFDQRVDYLIDISQICFLNLNFYLLFKFFKSNGTYLLSLILGISLGFLFLTKPTGILFIF
;
A
#
# COMPACT_ATOMS: atom_id res chain seq x y z
N MET A 1 -16.67 52.83 -15.22
CA MET A 1 -16.96 51.53 -14.62
C MET A 1 -16.08 50.47 -15.27
N ALA A 2 -14.80 50.42 -14.90
CA ALA A 2 -13.84 49.48 -15.43
C ALA A 2 -12.67 49.41 -14.45
N TYR A 3 -12.77 48.57 -13.42
CA TYR A 3 -11.62 48.16 -12.59
C TYR A 3 -12.12 47.05 -11.69
N PHE A 4 -11.86 45.81 -12.04
CA PHE A 4 -11.61 44.64 -11.20
C PHE A 4 -11.60 43.38 -12.10
N LYS A 5 -10.59 43.29 -12.98
CA LYS A 5 -10.15 42.00 -13.52
C LYS A 5 -8.79 41.67 -12.94
N GLY A 6 -8.72 41.54 -11.63
CA GLY A 6 -7.59 40.95 -10.95
C GLY A 6 -7.52 39.48 -11.31
N LYS A 7 -6.58 39.11 -12.17
CA LYS A 7 -6.24 37.72 -12.54
C LYS A 7 -5.68 37.00 -11.31
N PHE A 8 -6.55 36.42 -10.47
CA PHE A 8 -6.17 35.27 -9.67
C PHE A 8 -6.13 34.04 -10.58
N ARG A 9 -5.22 34.04 -11.56
CA ARG A 9 -4.75 32.81 -12.19
C ARG A 9 -3.78 32.18 -11.20
N PHE A 10 -4.31 31.43 -10.24
CA PHE A 10 -3.52 30.42 -9.55
C PHE A 10 -2.94 29.52 -10.65
N SER A 11 -1.66 29.68 -10.94
CA SER A 11 -0.98 28.89 -11.96
C SER A 11 -0.89 27.46 -11.47
N LEU A 12 -1.94 26.67 -11.68
CA LEU A 12 -2.01 25.22 -11.42
C LEU A 12 -0.94 24.44 -12.19
N LYS A 13 -0.21 25.12 -13.11
CA LYS A 13 0.79 24.50 -13.97
C LYS A 13 2.03 23.99 -13.21
N ASN A 14 2.34 24.56 -12.03
CA ASN A 14 3.54 24.21 -11.24
C ASN A 14 3.26 23.41 -9.95
N ASN A 15 2.00 23.16 -9.59
CA ASN A 15 1.66 22.63 -8.27
C ASN A 15 1.12 21.19 -8.26
N THR A 16 1.31 20.40 -9.33
CA THR A 16 0.80 19.01 -9.34
C THR A 16 1.43 18.14 -8.26
N ASN A 17 2.68 18.37 -7.91
CA ASN A 17 3.33 17.63 -6.82
C ASN A 17 2.77 18.04 -5.46
N LEU A 18 2.46 19.34 -5.28
CA LEU A 18 1.79 19.84 -4.08
C LEU A 18 0.37 19.25 -3.96
N LEU A 19 -0.39 19.20 -5.06
CA LEU A 19 -1.72 18.58 -5.06
C LEU A 19 -1.65 17.09 -4.75
N LEU A 20 -0.68 16.35 -5.30
CA LEU A 20 -0.45 14.95 -4.97
C LEU A 20 -0.12 14.78 -3.47
N PHE A 21 0.75 15.61 -2.94
CA PHE A 21 1.09 15.62 -1.52
C PHE A 21 -0.15 15.89 -0.65
N LEU A 22 -0.99 16.87 -1.03
CA LEU A 22 -2.25 17.16 -0.32
C LEU A 22 -3.23 15.99 -0.37
N ILE A 23 -3.34 15.27 -1.50
CA ILE A 23 -4.16 14.05 -1.62
C ILE A 23 -3.68 13.00 -0.62
N ILE A 24 -2.38 12.74 -0.56
CA ILE A 24 -1.79 11.75 0.35
C ILE A 24 -2.03 12.13 1.81
N ILE A 25 -1.72 13.38 2.18
CA ILE A 25 -1.87 13.85 3.56
C ILE A 25 -3.34 13.84 3.98
N SER A 26 -4.25 14.32 3.13
CA SER A 26 -5.68 14.33 3.45
C SER A 26 -6.24 12.92 3.63
N SER A 27 -5.85 11.97 2.77
CA SER A 27 -6.22 10.56 2.91
C SER A 27 -5.75 9.99 4.25
N PHE A 28 -4.48 10.21 4.60
CA PHE A 28 -3.91 9.76 5.88
C PHE A 28 -4.62 10.39 7.10
N LEU A 29 -4.91 11.69 7.05
CA LEU A 29 -5.60 12.38 8.14
C LEU A 29 -7.03 11.86 8.33
N ILE A 30 -7.75 11.58 7.24
CA ILE A 30 -9.10 11.00 7.30
C ILE A 30 -9.04 9.61 7.96
N ASP A 31 -8.09 8.77 7.58
CA ASP A 31 -7.89 7.46 8.21
C ASP A 31 -7.64 7.61 9.72
N LYS A 32 -6.79 8.57 10.12
CA LYS A 32 -6.50 8.83 11.55
C LYS A 32 -7.71 9.35 12.33
N ILE A 33 -8.47 10.29 11.76
CA ILE A 33 -9.69 10.81 12.39
C ILE A 33 -10.71 9.68 12.56
N TYR A 34 -10.86 8.83 11.55
CA TYR A 34 -11.77 7.69 11.63
C TYR A 34 -11.35 6.72 12.72
N LEU A 35 -10.08 6.31 12.75
CA LEU A 35 -9.54 5.38 13.75
C LEU A 35 -9.66 5.91 15.18
N PHE A 36 -9.51 7.23 15.38
CA PHE A 36 -9.68 7.85 16.70
C PHE A 36 -11.13 7.77 17.21
N ASN A 37 -12.10 7.71 16.30
CA ASN A 37 -13.52 7.65 16.65
C ASN A 37 -14.11 6.22 16.67
N ILE A 38 -13.33 5.21 16.26
CA ILE A 38 -13.79 3.82 16.29
C ILE A 38 -13.80 3.28 17.72
N SER A 39 -14.93 2.68 18.09
CA SER A 39 -15.12 2.00 19.37
C SER A 39 -15.46 0.50 19.25
N TYR A 40 -15.56 -0.04 18.01
CA TYR A 40 -15.87 -1.44 17.81
C TYR A 40 -14.63 -2.32 17.70
N LEU A 41 -14.76 -3.56 18.12
CA LEU A 41 -13.71 -4.57 17.98
C LEU A 41 -13.66 -5.09 16.53
N PRO A 42 -12.45 -5.32 15.98
CA PRO A 42 -12.31 -5.96 14.69
C PRO A 42 -12.98 -7.33 14.65
N ALA A 43 -13.82 -7.58 13.64
CA ALA A 43 -14.56 -8.80 13.47
C ALA A 43 -14.23 -9.50 12.14
N TRP A 44 -14.64 -10.75 11.98
CA TRP A 44 -14.48 -11.53 10.75
C TRP A 44 -13.02 -11.54 10.23
N ASP A 45 -12.82 -11.21 8.97
CA ASP A 45 -11.51 -11.20 8.30
C ASP A 45 -10.51 -10.26 8.97
N GLN A 46 -10.94 -9.12 9.49
CA GLN A 46 -10.10 -8.17 10.24
C GLN A 46 -9.49 -8.84 11.48
N GLY A 47 -10.34 -9.49 12.30
CA GLY A 47 -9.89 -10.20 13.50
C GLY A 47 -8.96 -11.36 13.16
N TYR A 48 -9.23 -12.07 12.07
CA TYR A 48 -8.35 -13.13 11.56
C TYR A 48 -6.97 -12.57 11.17
N HIS A 49 -6.92 -11.49 10.37
CA HIS A 49 -5.67 -10.89 9.94
C HIS A 49 -4.86 -10.30 11.10
N LEU A 50 -5.53 -9.67 12.07
CA LEU A 50 -4.86 -9.17 13.28
C LEU A 50 -4.28 -10.31 14.12
N THR A 51 -5.03 -11.40 14.29
CA THR A 51 -4.52 -12.58 15.01
C THR A 51 -3.27 -13.13 14.34
N ASN A 52 -3.26 -13.26 13.03
CA ASN A 52 -2.10 -13.74 12.27
C ASN A 52 -0.93 -12.74 12.32
N LEU A 53 -1.21 -11.44 12.31
CA LEU A 53 -0.19 -10.42 12.52
C LEU A 53 0.49 -10.59 13.88
N PHE A 54 -0.28 -10.71 14.97
CA PHE A 54 0.31 -10.87 16.31
C PHE A 54 1.06 -12.19 16.45
N LYS A 55 0.59 -13.28 15.85
CA LYS A 55 1.34 -14.55 15.78
C LYS A 55 2.66 -14.35 15.04
N THR A 56 2.63 -13.71 13.86
CA THR A 56 3.84 -13.42 13.07
C THR A 56 4.81 -12.55 13.85
N TYR A 57 4.32 -11.50 14.49
CA TYR A 57 5.14 -10.61 15.32
C TYR A 57 5.86 -11.40 16.44
N ASN A 58 5.13 -12.22 17.19
CA ASN A 58 5.71 -13.01 18.28
C ASN A 58 6.75 -14.03 17.78
N LEU A 59 6.53 -14.63 16.61
CA LEU A 59 7.50 -15.51 15.97
C LEU A 59 8.76 -14.75 15.54
N LEU A 60 8.61 -13.55 14.98
CA LEU A 60 9.73 -12.73 14.53
C LEU A 60 10.57 -12.19 15.71
N GLU A 61 9.96 -11.94 16.88
CA GLU A 61 10.69 -11.59 18.11
C GLU A 61 11.62 -12.74 18.56
N ASN A 62 11.21 -13.99 18.33
CA ASN A 62 11.94 -15.20 18.69
C ASN A 62 12.53 -15.88 17.45
N PHE A 63 13.03 -15.09 16.49
CA PHE A 63 13.52 -15.61 15.22
C PHE A 63 14.68 -16.59 15.42
N SER A 64 14.56 -17.77 14.79
CA SER A 64 15.60 -18.80 14.80
C SER A 64 15.74 -19.42 13.41
N PHE A 65 16.81 -19.04 12.70
CA PHE A 65 17.05 -19.50 11.33
C PHE A 65 17.21 -21.03 11.23
N ASN A 66 17.88 -21.64 12.21
CA ASN A 66 18.20 -23.06 12.19
C ASN A 66 17.15 -23.94 12.85
N ASN A 67 16.04 -23.39 13.34
CA ASN A 67 14.98 -24.15 13.99
C ASN A 67 13.88 -24.52 12.99
N GLN A 68 13.75 -25.83 12.69
CA GLN A 68 12.72 -26.34 11.78
C GLN A 68 11.31 -26.07 12.30
N GLU A 69 11.07 -26.15 13.61
CA GLU A 69 9.75 -25.89 14.22
C GLU A 69 9.36 -24.42 14.05
N TRP A 70 10.36 -23.50 14.09
CA TRP A 70 10.10 -22.09 13.82
C TRP A 70 9.57 -21.90 12.40
N TRP A 71 10.20 -22.51 11.40
CA TRP A 71 9.77 -22.40 10.00
C TRP A 71 8.41 -23.05 9.77
N GLN A 72 8.13 -24.20 10.38
CA GLN A 72 6.82 -24.84 10.32
C GLN A 72 5.73 -23.92 10.91
N SER A 73 5.99 -23.35 12.09
CA SER A 73 5.08 -22.42 12.74
C SER A 73 4.85 -21.15 11.90
N PHE A 74 5.92 -20.61 11.30
CA PHE A 74 5.84 -19.43 10.43
C PHE A 74 4.97 -19.67 9.20
N TRP A 75 5.18 -20.76 8.49
CA TRP A 75 4.39 -21.10 7.31
C TRP A 75 2.96 -21.56 7.64
N SER A 76 2.71 -22.08 8.83
CA SER A 76 1.37 -22.45 9.28
C SER A 76 0.43 -21.24 9.52
N ILE A 77 0.98 -20.06 9.72
CA ILE A 77 0.20 -18.80 9.83
C ILE A 77 -0.41 -18.44 8.47
N SER A 78 0.29 -18.79 7.39
CA SER A 78 -0.12 -18.51 6.03
C SER A 78 -1.03 -19.61 5.51
N GLU A 79 -2.22 -19.25 5.07
CA GLU A 79 -3.08 -20.16 4.31
C GLU A 79 -2.63 -20.24 2.85
N THR A 80 -3.10 -21.24 2.11
CA THR A 80 -2.73 -21.47 0.71
C THR A 80 -2.96 -20.29 -0.23
N TYR A 81 -3.86 -19.37 0.12
CA TYR A 81 -4.23 -18.20 -0.69
C TYR A 81 -3.86 -16.86 -0.03
N ARG A 82 -3.25 -16.87 1.15
CA ARG A 82 -2.83 -15.67 1.90
C ARG A 82 -1.37 -15.82 2.32
N GLY A 83 -0.49 -15.01 1.74
CA GLY A 83 0.94 -15.08 2.05
C GLY A 83 1.31 -14.27 3.30
N PRO A 84 2.52 -14.49 3.85
CA PRO A 84 2.95 -13.89 5.11
C PRO A 84 3.43 -12.43 4.98
N LEU A 85 3.64 -11.93 3.77
CA LEU A 85 4.38 -10.68 3.55
C LEU A 85 3.74 -9.48 4.24
N THR A 86 2.42 -9.35 4.15
CA THR A 86 1.71 -8.23 4.80
C THR A 86 1.93 -8.24 6.31
N TYR A 87 1.88 -9.40 6.95
CA TYR A 87 2.10 -9.54 8.39
C TYR A 87 3.54 -9.23 8.79
N ILE A 88 4.52 -9.64 7.98
CA ILE A 88 5.93 -9.29 8.19
C ILE A 88 6.12 -7.77 8.16
N PHE A 89 5.61 -7.10 7.14
CA PHE A 89 5.70 -5.64 7.05
C PHE A 89 4.99 -4.94 8.22
N SER A 90 3.80 -5.39 8.57
CA SER A 90 3.04 -4.81 9.68
C SER A 90 3.71 -5.03 11.03
N SER A 91 4.42 -6.16 11.22
CA SER A 91 5.18 -6.45 12.44
C SER A 91 6.26 -5.42 12.73
N ILE A 92 6.83 -4.79 11.69
CA ILE A 92 7.81 -3.71 11.86
C ILE A 92 7.16 -2.53 12.62
N PHE A 93 5.93 -2.16 12.26
CA PHE A 93 5.21 -1.06 12.93
C PHE A 93 4.82 -1.42 14.35
N LEU A 94 4.42 -2.67 14.61
CA LEU A 94 4.15 -3.14 15.97
C LEU A 94 5.40 -3.05 16.86
N LYS A 95 6.57 -3.32 16.30
CA LYS A 95 7.84 -3.22 17.04
C LYS A 95 8.18 -1.79 17.45
N PHE A 96 7.90 -0.80 16.59
CA PHE A 96 8.26 0.60 16.87
C PHE A 96 7.16 1.37 17.61
N PHE A 97 5.90 1.06 17.38
CA PHE A 97 4.76 1.84 17.87
C PHE A 97 3.87 1.08 18.87
N GLY A 98 4.25 -0.17 19.19
CA GLY A 98 3.49 -1.02 20.13
C GLY A 98 2.41 -1.86 19.45
N LYS A 99 1.89 -2.84 20.21
CA LYS A 99 0.90 -3.82 19.74
C LYS A 99 -0.52 -3.24 19.80
N THR A 100 -0.79 -2.23 18.98
CA THR A 100 -2.11 -1.59 18.88
C THR A 100 -2.74 -1.79 17.51
N TYR A 101 -4.04 -1.57 17.42
CA TYR A 101 -4.76 -1.62 16.14
C TYR A 101 -4.24 -0.54 15.17
N GLU A 102 -4.05 0.69 15.68
CA GLU A 102 -3.52 1.79 14.87
C GLU A 102 -2.14 1.50 14.31
N SER A 103 -1.28 0.83 15.08
CA SER A 103 0.07 0.45 14.62
C SER A 103 0.00 -0.56 13.47
N SER A 104 -0.94 -1.51 13.51
CA SER A 104 -1.13 -2.48 12.42
C SER A 104 -1.58 -1.83 11.11
N ILE A 105 -2.41 -0.79 11.19
CA ILE A 105 -2.92 -0.07 10.01
C ILE A 105 -1.86 0.80 9.34
N LEU A 106 -0.79 1.21 10.03
CA LEU A 106 0.27 2.02 9.42
C LEU A 106 0.87 1.38 8.16
N SER A 107 0.97 0.06 8.13
CA SER A 107 1.44 -0.66 6.93
C SER A 107 0.49 -0.46 5.74
N ASN A 108 -0.82 -0.52 5.96
CA ASN A 108 -1.84 -0.32 4.93
C ASN A 108 -1.80 1.12 4.38
N ASN A 109 -1.55 2.10 5.25
CA ASN A 109 -1.34 3.49 4.84
C ASN A 109 -0.12 3.63 3.92
N ILE A 110 0.99 2.95 4.23
CA ILE A 110 2.18 2.98 3.36
C ILE A 110 1.91 2.29 2.03
N PHE A 111 1.27 1.13 2.01
CA PHE A 111 0.87 0.46 0.78
C PHE A 111 -0.04 1.34 -0.08
N SER A 112 -0.97 2.07 0.54
CA SER A 112 -1.82 3.03 -0.15
C SER A 112 -1.02 4.19 -0.76
N ILE A 113 -0.07 4.76 -0.02
CA ILE A 113 0.81 5.83 -0.52
C ILE A 113 1.61 5.35 -1.73
N ILE A 114 2.21 4.17 -1.67
CA ILE A 114 2.96 3.59 -2.80
C ILE A 114 2.03 3.42 -4.01
N THR A 115 0.80 2.93 -3.82
CA THR A 115 -0.19 2.78 -4.89
C THR A 115 -0.52 4.12 -5.55
N ILE A 116 -0.82 5.15 -4.74
CA ILE A 116 -1.09 6.52 -5.21
C ILE A 116 0.07 7.05 -6.06
N LEU A 117 1.30 6.84 -5.58
CA LEU A 117 2.51 7.25 -6.30
C LEU A 117 2.70 6.47 -7.61
N CYS A 118 2.40 5.17 -7.63
CA CYS A 118 2.49 4.35 -8.85
C CYS A 118 1.47 4.80 -9.88
N ILE A 119 0.20 5.02 -9.50
CA ILE A 119 -0.86 5.52 -10.40
C ILE A 119 -0.46 6.88 -10.99
N PHE A 120 -0.05 7.81 -10.13
CA PHE A 120 0.34 9.14 -10.59
C PHE A 120 1.55 9.10 -11.53
N ASN A 121 2.61 8.38 -11.15
CA ASN A 121 3.85 8.33 -11.92
C ASN A 121 3.65 7.60 -13.26
N LEU A 122 2.87 6.52 -13.30
CA LEU A 122 2.56 5.81 -14.53
C LEU A 122 1.86 6.75 -15.54
N CYS A 123 0.80 7.43 -15.11
CA CYS A 123 0.08 8.37 -15.96
C CYS A 123 0.95 9.58 -16.38
N ARG A 124 1.77 10.11 -15.46
CA ARG A 124 2.72 11.18 -15.77
C ARG A 124 3.73 10.76 -16.85
N ASP A 125 4.28 9.57 -16.73
CA ASP A 125 5.32 9.05 -17.64
C ASP A 125 4.75 8.67 -19.02
N LEU A 126 3.42 8.47 -19.09
CA LEU A 126 2.64 8.37 -20.31
C LEU A 126 2.24 9.73 -20.92
N GLY A 127 2.56 10.85 -20.25
CA GLY A 127 2.22 12.21 -20.72
C GLY A 127 0.89 12.75 -20.16
N TYR A 128 0.15 11.98 -19.37
CA TYR A 128 -1.19 12.32 -18.85
C TYR A 128 -1.18 12.74 -17.38
N LYS A 129 -0.32 13.70 -17.01
CA LYS A 129 -0.10 14.12 -15.61
C LYS A 129 -1.39 14.50 -14.84
N LYS A 130 -2.37 15.14 -15.51
CA LYS A 130 -3.65 15.50 -14.91
C LYS A 130 -4.51 14.27 -14.62
N ALA A 131 -4.56 13.31 -15.55
CA ALA A 131 -5.26 12.04 -15.36
C ALA A 131 -4.65 11.27 -14.18
N GLY A 132 -3.31 11.30 -14.02
CA GLY A 132 -2.64 10.73 -12.86
C GLY A 132 -3.06 11.33 -11.53
N LEU A 133 -3.29 12.65 -11.45
CA LEU A 133 -3.84 13.29 -10.24
C LEU A 133 -5.27 12.83 -9.95
N TRP A 134 -6.13 12.76 -10.96
CA TRP A 134 -7.49 12.28 -10.80
C TRP A 134 -7.54 10.81 -10.39
N GLY A 135 -6.71 9.95 -11.02
CA GLY A 135 -6.58 8.55 -10.62
C GLY A 135 -6.12 8.39 -9.18
N ALA A 136 -5.11 9.17 -8.75
CA ALA A 136 -4.64 9.22 -7.38
C ALA A 136 -5.73 9.68 -6.41
N PHE A 137 -6.49 10.73 -6.76
CA PHE A 137 -7.60 11.24 -5.95
C PHE A 137 -8.73 10.21 -5.83
N ILE A 138 -9.18 9.63 -6.94
CA ILE A 138 -10.24 8.61 -6.94
C ILE A 138 -9.82 7.41 -6.09
N PHE A 139 -8.58 6.93 -6.23
CA PHE A 139 -8.08 5.82 -5.41
C PHE A 139 -8.06 6.20 -3.93
N ALA A 140 -7.51 7.37 -3.57
CA ALA A 140 -7.33 7.80 -2.19
C ALA A 140 -8.65 7.95 -1.43
N PHE A 141 -9.72 8.41 -2.11
CA PHE A 141 -11.01 8.74 -1.50
C PHE A 141 -12.15 7.78 -1.91
N ASN A 142 -11.83 6.66 -2.57
CA ASN A 142 -12.82 5.63 -2.83
C ASN A 142 -13.25 4.97 -1.51
N PRO A 143 -14.56 4.90 -1.19
CA PRO A 143 -15.04 4.32 0.07
C PRO A 143 -14.58 2.88 0.29
N TYR A 144 -14.62 2.04 -0.76
CA TYR A 144 -14.16 0.66 -0.67
C TYR A 144 -12.66 0.56 -0.34
N ILE A 145 -11.83 1.41 -0.96
CA ILE A 145 -10.39 1.46 -0.66
C ILE A 145 -10.14 2.01 0.75
N PHE A 146 -10.97 2.95 1.19
CA PHE A 146 -10.92 3.45 2.56
C PHE A 146 -11.15 2.33 3.57
N ASP A 147 -12.22 1.53 3.41
CA ASP A 147 -12.50 0.38 4.27
C ASP A 147 -11.33 -0.62 4.28
N GLN A 148 -10.77 -0.95 3.11
CA GLN A 148 -9.61 -1.84 3.02
C GLN A 148 -8.39 -1.32 3.78
N ARG A 149 -8.21 0.01 3.86
CA ARG A 149 -7.09 0.60 4.61
C ARG A 149 -7.28 0.53 6.12
N VAL A 150 -8.48 0.94 6.60
CA VAL A 150 -8.73 1.11 8.03
C VAL A 150 -9.14 -0.18 8.72
N ASP A 151 -9.58 -1.18 7.98
CA ASP A 151 -10.01 -2.48 8.51
C ASP A 151 -8.90 -3.53 8.61
N TYR A 152 -7.65 -3.14 8.36
CA TYR A 152 -6.50 -4.04 8.34
C TYR A 152 -6.70 -5.27 7.45
N LEU A 153 -7.09 -5.04 6.20
CA LEU A 153 -7.20 -6.10 5.20
C LEU A 153 -5.93 -6.19 4.34
N ILE A 154 -5.59 -7.42 3.94
CA ILE A 154 -4.36 -7.66 3.14
C ILE A 154 -4.51 -7.27 1.68
N ASP A 155 -5.72 -7.01 1.21
CA ASP A 155 -5.99 -6.65 -0.18
C ASP A 155 -5.32 -5.34 -0.58
N ILE A 156 -5.14 -4.40 0.36
CA ILE A 156 -4.45 -3.14 0.07
C ILE A 156 -2.96 -3.36 -0.28
N SER A 157 -2.30 -4.33 0.35
CA SER A 157 -0.93 -4.70 0.02
C SER A 157 -0.85 -5.42 -1.33
N GLN A 158 -1.83 -6.26 -1.68
CA GLN A 158 -1.94 -6.87 -3.01
C GLN A 158 -2.11 -5.81 -4.09
N ILE A 159 -3.02 -4.85 -3.89
CA ILE A 159 -3.24 -3.72 -4.81
C ILE A 159 -1.94 -2.91 -4.98
N CYS A 160 -1.21 -2.69 -3.89
CA CYS A 160 0.07 -1.99 -3.91
C CYS A 160 1.09 -2.68 -4.81
N PHE A 161 1.38 -3.95 -4.56
CA PHE A 161 2.38 -4.67 -5.34
C PHE A 161 1.93 -4.91 -6.79
N LEU A 162 0.64 -5.05 -7.05
CA LEU A 162 0.11 -5.11 -8.41
C LEU A 162 0.39 -3.81 -9.18
N ASN A 163 0.05 -2.66 -8.62
CA ASN A 163 0.30 -1.35 -9.24
C ASN A 163 1.80 -1.06 -9.38
N LEU A 164 2.61 -1.45 -8.38
CA LEU A 164 4.06 -1.31 -8.44
C LEU A 164 4.64 -2.15 -9.60
N ASN A 165 4.20 -3.40 -9.76
CA ASN A 165 4.65 -4.27 -10.84
C ASN A 165 4.25 -3.71 -12.21
N PHE A 166 3.03 -3.19 -12.40
CA PHE A 166 2.64 -2.52 -13.64
C PHE A 166 3.51 -1.30 -13.93
N TYR A 167 3.80 -0.48 -12.93
CA TYR A 167 4.67 0.68 -13.12
C TYR A 167 6.12 0.29 -13.45
N LEU A 168 6.67 -0.71 -12.75
CA LEU A 168 8.02 -1.22 -13.01
C LEU A 168 8.13 -1.89 -14.37
N LEU A 169 7.12 -2.67 -14.79
CA LEU A 169 7.05 -3.28 -16.11
C LEU A 169 7.02 -2.22 -17.22
N PHE A 170 6.20 -1.19 -17.06
CA PHE A 170 6.21 -0.04 -17.96
C PHE A 170 7.59 0.63 -18.05
N LYS A 171 8.25 0.85 -16.92
CA LYS A 171 9.62 1.40 -16.86
C LYS A 171 10.62 0.50 -17.55
N PHE A 172 10.52 -0.80 -17.35
CA PHE A 172 11.38 -1.80 -17.96
C PHE A 172 11.32 -1.71 -19.49
N PHE A 173 10.13 -1.73 -20.08
CA PHE A 173 9.97 -1.61 -21.51
C PHE A 173 10.44 -0.25 -22.05
N LYS A 174 10.16 0.83 -21.32
CA LYS A 174 10.56 2.18 -21.73
C LYS A 174 12.08 2.39 -21.71
N SER A 175 12.81 1.71 -20.84
CA SER A 175 14.26 1.83 -20.66
C SER A 175 15.09 0.79 -21.42
N ASN A 176 14.48 0.01 -22.33
CA ASN A 176 15.10 -1.11 -23.02
C ASN A 176 15.69 -2.18 -22.07
N GLY A 177 15.10 -2.36 -20.89
CA GLY A 177 15.39 -3.47 -20.00
C GLY A 177 16.74 -3.43 -19.33
N THR A 178 16.93 -2.58 -18.31
CA THR A 178 18.18 -2.62 -17.52
C THR A 178 18.17 -3.78 -16.53
N TYR A 179 19.35 -4.34 -16.25
CA TYR A 179 19.51 -5.43 -15.27
C TYR A 179 18.93 -5.06 -13.88
N LEU A 180 19.17 -3.83 -13.41
CA LEU A 180 18.65 -3.37 -12.13
C LEU A 180 17.11 -3.35 -12.11
N LEU A 181 16.46 -2.89 -13.17
CA LEU A 181 15.00 -2.90 -13.27
C LEU A 181 14.43 -4.31 -13.32
N SER A 182 15.11 -5.24 -14.00
CA SER A 182 14.73 -6.66 -14.01
C SER A 182 14.76 -7.25 -12.60
N LEU A 183 15.83 -6.96 -11.85
CA LEU A 183 15.97 -7.42 -10.47
C LEU A 183 14.88 -6.86 -9.56
N ILE A 184 14.63 -5.54 -9.61
CA ILE A 184 13.59 -4.89 -8.81
C ILE A 184 12.20 -5.41 -9.17
N LEU A 185 11.92 -5.60 -10.46
CA LEU A 185 10.65 -6.16 -10.93
C LEU A 185 10.49 -7.60 -10.42
N GLY A 186 11.52 -8.44 -10.50
CA GLY A 186 11.49 -9.81 -9.99
C GLY A 186 11.22 -9.87 -8.49
N ILE A 187 11.88 -9.02 -7.70
CA ILE A 187 11.64 -8.90 -6.25
C ILE A 187 10.19 -8.46 -5.97
N SER A 188 9.70 -7.47 -6.71
CA SER A 188 8.34 -6.95 -6.54
C SER A 188 7.27 -7.99 -6.92
N LEU A 189 7.53 -8.82 -7.95
CA LEU A 189 6.68 -9.97 -8.31
C LEU A 189 6.68 -11.03 -7.21
N GLY A 190 7.84 -11.34 -6.64
CA GLY A 190 7.95 -12.22 -5.47
C GLY A 190 7.14 -11.70 -4.28
N PHE A 191 7.18 -10.39 -4.02
CA PHE A 191 6.37 -9.77 -2.97
C PHE A 191 4.87 -9.85 -3.25
N LEU A 192 4.45 -9.65 -4.49
CA LEU A 192 3.05 -9.84 -4.88
C LEU A 192 2.59 -11.28 -4.61
N PHE A 193 3.39 -12.27 -4.97
CA PHE A 193 3.12 -13.68 -4.69
C PHE A 193 3.04 -13.96 -3.19
N LEU A 194 3.99 -13.44 -2.41
CA LEU A 194 4.02 -13.61 -0.95
C LEU A 194 2.94 -12.82 -0.21
N THR A 195 2.27 -11.88 -0.86
CA THR A 195 1.09 -11.19 -0.31
C THR A 195 -0.16 -12.04 -0.53
N LYS A 196 -0.44 -12.39 -1.78
CA LYS A 196 -1.60 -13.17 -2.19
C LYS A 196 -1.28 -13.85 -3.53
N PRO A 197 -1.11 -15.18 -3.57
CA PRO A 197 -0.68 -15.87 -4.78
C PRO A 197 -1.58 -15.61 -6.00
N THR A 198 -2.88 -15.37 -5.77
CA THR A 198 -3.83 -15.00 -6.84
C THR A 198 -3.49 -13.69 -7.55
N GLY A 199 -2.66 -12.82 -6.96
CA GLY A 199 -2.22 -11.57 -7.57
C GLY A 199 -1.41 -11.77 -8.86
N ILE A 200 -0.71 -12.90 -8.98
CA ILE A 200 0.05 -13.26 -10.18
C ILE A 200 -0.87 -13.45 -11.41
N LEU A 201 -2.10 -13.92 -11.24
CA LEU A 201 -3.04 -14.12 -12.34
C LEU A 201 -3.40 -12.82 -13.08
N PHE A 202 -3.13 -11.65 -12.51
CA PHE A 202 -3.38 -10.35 -13.15
C PHE A 202 -2.19 -9.83 -13.97
N ILE A 203 -1.07 -10.54 -14.00
CA ILE A 203 0.15 -10.11 -14.70
C ILE A 203 0.37 -10.95 -15.99
N PHE A 204 -0.18 -12.11 -16.06
CA PHE A 204 -0.20 -13.00 -17.21
C PHE A 204 -1.59 -13.07 -17.82
#